data_eaf709f4c5de9db8f375a06d46fc7dbd
#
_entry.id   eaf709f4c5de9db8f375a06d46fc7dbd
#
_cell.length_a   1.000
_cell.length_b   1.000
_cell.length_c   1.000
_cell.angle_alpha   90.00
_cell.angle_beta   90.00
_cell.angle_gamma   90.00
#
_symmetry.space_group_name_H-M   'P 1'
#
loop_
_entity.id
_entity.type
_entity.pdbx_description
1 polymer ?
#
loop_
_entity_poly.entity_id
_entity_poly.type
_entity_poly.pdbx_seq_one_letter_code
_entity_poly.pdbx_strand_id
1 'polypeptide(L)'
;LRKPREVLDHSTTETKSIFVKIDKKKLQKIELNKIVLIESLKDYIRIKTDLGKYIIHKTLSSFTDELPPDKFIRIHRSFTVAIDRIESVEGNSIEIQGERFTIGRSYITEVKSKILQDLIS
;
A
#
# COMPACT_ATOMS: atom_id res chain seq x y z
N LEU A 1 -24.74 15.04 20.39
CA LEU A 1 -24.40 14.69 19.83
C LEU A 1 -23.85 14.54 19.30
N ARG A 2 -23.72 14.39 19.58
CA ARG A 2 -23.20 13.88 18.94
C ARG A 2 -22.46 13.54 18.50
N LYS A 3 -22.35 13.29 18.87
CA LYS A 3 -21.75 12.61 18.48
C LYS A 3 -21.04 12.46 18.13
N PRO A 4 -21.07 12.42 18.51
CA PRO A 4 -20.32 11.85 18.07
C PRO A 4 -19.64 11.64 17.81
N ARG A 5 -19.68 11.48 18.19
CA ARG A 5 -19.10 10.88 17.76
C ARG A 5 -18.34 10.57 17.41
N GLU A 6 -18.31 10.37 17.88
CA GLU A 6 -17.77 9.68 17.43
C GLU A 6 -17.29 9.26 16.90
N VAL A 7 -17.67 9.34 17.34
CA VAL A 7 -17.33 8.65 16.65
C VAL A 7 -16.76 8.40 16.14
N LEU A 8 -16.73 8.30 16.39
CA LEU A 8 -16.21 7.91 15.75
C LEU A 8 -15.46 7.70 15.28
N ASP A 9 -15.24 7.43 15.62
CA ASP A 9 -14.54 7.22 15.05
C ASP A 9 -14.04 6.48 14.59
N HIS A 10 -14.03 5.84 14.86
CA HIS A 10 -13.60 4.81 14.30
C HIS A 10 -13.55 4.55 12.95
N SER A 11 -14.02 4.34 12.59
CA SER A 11 -14.24 4.43 11.16
C SER A 11 -13.39 5.51 10.51
N THR A 12 -12.99 6.47 11.25
CA THR A 12 -12.14 7.55 10.72
C THR A 12 -10.79 7.03 10.25
N THR A 13 -10.27 5.99 10.87
CA THR A 13 -9.00 5.43 10.43
C THR A 13 -9.10 4.79 9.07
N GLU A 14 -10.29 4.34 8.70
CA GLU A 14 -10.51 3.67 7.44
C GLU A 14 -10.59 4.64 6.26
N THR A 15 -10.78 5.92 6.56
CA THR A 15 -10.93 6.91 5.52
C THR A 15 -9.70 7.78 5.34
N LYS A 16 -8.58 7.37 5.91
CA LYS A 16 -7.35 8.13 5.72
C LYS A 16 -6.98 8.20 4.25
N SER A 17 -6.45 9.35 3.88
CA SER A 17 -6.08 9.59 2.51
C SER A 17 -4.79 10.39 2.43
N ILE A 18 -4.20 10.40 1.25
CA ILE A 18 -3.04 11.20 0.96
C ILE A 18 -3.30 11.99 -0.31
N PHE A 19 -2.53 13.06 -0.49
CA PHE A 19 -2.57 13.82 -1.73
C PHE A 19 -1.26 13.58 -2.47
N VAL A 20 -1.37 13.29 -3.76
CA VAL A 20 -0.19 13.11 -4.60
C VAL A 20 -0.25 14.12 -5.74
N LYS A 21 0.91 14.59 -6.14
CA LYS A 21 1.02 15.58 -7.20
C LYS A 21 1.13 14.84 -8.54
N ILE A 22 0.07 14.90 -9.33
CA ILE A 22 0.06 14.18 -10.60
C ILE A 22 0.45 15.06 -11.77
N ASP A 23 0.41 16.39 -11.60
CA ASP A 23 1.06 17.30 -12.54
C ASP A 23 1.30 18.63 -11.82
N LYS A 24 1.78 19.63 -12.54
CA LYS A 24 2.23 20.87 -11.91
C LYS A 24 1.14 21.59 -11.13
N LYS A 25 -0.11 21.40 -11.53
CA LYS A 25 -1.22 22.15 -10.94
C LYS A 25 -2.26 21.28 -10.27
N LYS A 26 -2.05 19.96 -10.24
CA LYS A 26 -3.10 19.09 -9.74
C LYS A 26 -2.59 18.18 -8.64
N LEU A 27 -3.27 18.23 -7.50
CA LEU A 27 -3.10 17.28 -6.43
C LEU A 27 -4.28 16.34 -6.45
N GLN A 28 -3.99 15.05 -6.40
CA GLN A 28 -5.03 14.02 -6.43
C GLN A 28 -5.13 13.38 -5.06
N LYS A 29 -6.32 13.37 -4.51
CA LYS A 29 -6.58 12.69 -3.25
C LYS A 29 -6.74 11.19 -3.52
N ILE A 30 -6.03 10.39 -2.75
CA ILE A 30 -6.12 8.93 -2.84
C ILE A 30 -6.42 8.38 -1.46
N GLU A 31 -7.51 7.64 -1.33
CA GLU A 31 -7.83 6.99 -0.07
C GLU A 31 -6.91 5.77 0.10
N LEU A 32 -6.29 5.67 1.26
CA LEU A 32 -5.30 4.62 1.48
C LEU A 32 -5.89 3.23 1.36
N ASN A 33 -7.15 3.04 1.77
CA ASN A 33 -7.78 1.73 1.70
C ASN A 33 -8.14 1.31 0.27
N LYS A 34 -7.99 2.22 -0.69
CA LYS A 34 -8.21 1.90 -2.10
C LYS A 34 -6.92 1.49 -2.80
N ILE A 35 -5.77 1.71 -2.18
CA ILE A 35 -4.50 1.39 -2.80
C ILE A 35 -4.26 -0.12 -2.72
N VAL A 36 -3.95 -0.72 -3.87
CA VAL A 36 -3.65 -2.15 -3.96
C VAL A 36 -2.16 -2.38 -3.86
N LEU A 37 -1.39 -1.71 -4.71
CA LEU A 37 0.06 -1.83 -4.71
C LEU A 37 0.68 -0.64 -5.41
N ILE A 38 1.98 -0.47 -5.20
CA ILE A 38 2.76 0.57 -5.85
C ILE A 38 3.95 -0.07 -6.54
N GLU A 39 4.19 0.30 -7.78
CA GLU A 39 5.25 -0.25 -8.60
C GLU A 39 6.24 0.83 -8.99
N SER A 40 7.53 0.52 -8.92
CA SER A 40 8.58 1.42 -9.36
C SER A 40 8.74 1.37 -10.88
N LEU A 41 8.74 2.54 -11.52
CA LEU A 41 8.91 2.67 -12.96
C LEU A 41 10.07 3.64 -13.23
N LYS A 42 11.28 3.21 -12.96
CA LYS A 42 12.45 4.03 -13.15
C LYS A 42 12.37 5.31 -12.30
N ASP A 43 12.09 6.47 -12.91
CA ASP A 43 12.01 7.74 -12.19
C ASP A 43 10.63 8.05 -11.66
N TYR A 44 9.67 7.14 -11.88
CA TYR A 44 8.28 7.33 -11.50
C TYR A 44 7.80 6.14 -10.70
N ILE A 45 6.67 6.30 -10.04
CA ILE A 45 5.97 5.16 -9.46
C ILE A 45 4.56 5.14 -10.00
N ARG A 46 4.00 3.94 -10.06
CA ARG A 46 2.61 3.75 -10.45
C ARG A 46 1.85 3.25 -9.25
N ILE A 47 0.85 4.01 -8.83
CA ILE A 47 -0.01 3.65 -7.71
C ILE A 47 -1.26 3.01 -8.27
N LYS A 48 -1.44 1.72 -8.00
CA LYS A 48 -2.61 1.00 -8.47
C LYS A 48 -3.66 1.02 -7.37
N THR A 49 -4.85 1.49 -7.72
CA THR A 49 -5.97 1.56 -6.79
C THR A 49 -7.19 0.85 -7.37
N ASP A 50 -8.21 0.70 -6.54
CA ASP A 50 -9.48 0.14 -7.01
C ASP A 50 -10.15 1.03 -8.06
N LEU A 51 -9.81 2.30 -8.06
CA LEU A 51 -10.45 3.28 -8.95
C LEU A 51 -9.62 3.61 -10.17
N GLY A 52 -8.39 3.10 -10.25
CA GLY A 52 -7.52 3.40 -11.39
C GLY A 52 -6.08 3.46 -10.98
N LYS A 53 -5.25 3.93 -11.89
CA LYS A 53 -3.82 4.00 -11.69
C LYS A 53 -3.36 5.44 -11.78
N TYR A 54 -2.37 5.78 -10.95
CA TYR A 54 -1.78 7.11 -10.95
C TYR A 54 -0.28 6.99 -11.08
N ILE A 55 0.33 7.81 -11.92
CA ILE A 55 1.77 7.80 -12.12
C ILE A 55 2.30 9.15 -11.62
N ILE A 56 3.27 9.09 -10.69
CA ILE A 56 3.83 10.30 -10.13
C ILE A 56 5.35 10.21 -10.13
N HIS A 57 5.99 11.36 -10.15
CA HIS A 57 7.46 11.46 -10.13
C HIS A 57 7.93 11.39 -8.69
N LYS A 58 8.34 10.20 -8.26
CA LYS A 58 8.75 9.97 -6.88
C LYS A 58 9.41 8.61 -6.82
N THR A 59 10.29 8.41 -5.84
CA THR A 59 10.90 7.09 -5.66
C THR A 59 9.99 6.21 -4.83
N LEU A 60 10.10 4.92 -5.04
CA LEU A 60 9.28 3.96 -4.28
C LEU A 60 9.61 4.02 -2.79
N SER A 61 10.89 4.15 -2.45
CA SER A 61 11.30 4.24 -1.05
C SER A 61 10.69 5.47 -0.37
N SER A 62 10.78 6.62 -1.02
CA SER A 62 10.26 7.85 -0.46
C SER A 62 8.75 7.78 -0.27
N PHE A 63 8.04 7.23 -1.24
CA PHE A 63 6.60 7.11 -1.14
C PHE A 63 6.19 6.10 -0.07
N THR A 64 6.89 4.97 -0.01
CA THR A 64 6.60 3.94 0.98
C THR A 64 6.78 4.48 2.40
N ASP A 65 7.77 5.34 2.60
CA ASP A 65 8.01 5.94 3.92
C ASP A 65 6.85 6.81 4.39
N GLU A 66 6.05 7.32 3.45
CA GLU A 66 4.89 8.15 3.80
C GLU A 66 3.66 7.32 4.10
N LEU A 67 3.69 6.03 3.84
CA LEU A 67 2.54 5.15 4.05
C LEU A 67 2.60 4.53 5.45
N PRO A 68 1.43 4.25 6.05
CA PRO A 68 1.45 3.61 7.37
C PRO A 68 2.05 2.21 7.29
N PRO A 69 3.05 1.91 8.12
CA PRO A 69 3.76 0.64 8.03
C PRO A 69 2.93 -0.57 8.47
N ASP A 70 1.83 -0.34 9.17
CA ASP A 70 0.95 -1.44 9.55
C ASP A 70 -0.01 -1.81 8.42
N LYS A 71 -0.07 -1.00 7.37
CA LYS A 71 -0.98 -1.23 6.24
C LYS A 71 -0.26 -1.58 4.94
N PHE A 72 1.00 -1.19 4.81
CA PHE A 72 1.76 -1.37 3.57
C PHE A 72 3.13 -1.93 3.90
N ILE A 73 3.64 -2.77 2.99
CA ILE A 73 4.95 -3.35 3.20
C ILE A 73 5.70 -3.44 1.87
N ARG A 74 7.00 -3.13 1.93
CA ARG A 74 7.88 -3.29 0.79
C ARG A 74 8.19 -4.77 0.63
N ILE A 75 7.93 -5.33 -0.54
CA ILE A 75 8.17 -6.75 -0.79
C ILE A 75 9.28 -7.00 -1.79
N HIS A 76 9.68 -5.96 -2.50
CA HIS A 76 10.65 -6.10 -3.59
C HIS A 76 11.19 -4.71 -3.87
N ARG A 77 12.35 -4.64 -4.51
CA ARG A 77 12.88 -3.32 -4.84
C ARG A 77 11.93 -2.54 -5.76
N SER A 78 11.05 -3.25 -6.45
CA SER A 78 10.11 -2.61 -7.38
C SER A 78 8.68 -2.56 -6.89
N PHE A 79 8.36 -3.13 -5.73
CA PHE A 79 6.97 -3.24 -5.29
C PHE A 79 6.78 -2.98 -3.81
N THR A 80 5.76 -2.19 -3.50
CA THR A 80 5.18 -2.05 -2.16
C THR A 80 3.71 -2.41 -2.29
N VAL A 81 3.20 -3.22 -1.36
CA VAL A 81 1.82 -3.72 -1.48
C VAL A 81 1.04 -3.39 -0.21
N ALA A 82 -0.28 -3.31 -0.37
CA ALA A 82 -1.19 -3.22 0.76
C ALA A 82 -1.32 -4.60 1.39
N ILE A 83 -1.03 -4.70 2.68
CA ILE A 83 -0.97 -6.00 3.35
C ILE A 83 -2.30 -6.73 3.29
N ASP A 84 -3.42 -6.01 3.47
CA ASP A 84 -4.73 -6.65 3.47
C ASP A 84 -5.21 -7.04 2.06
N ARG A 85 -4.46 -6.71 1.02
CA ARG A 85 -4.78 -7.16 -0.33
C ARG A 85 -4.06 -8.46 -0.70
N ILE A 86 -3.17 -8.94 0.16
CA ILE A 86 -2.46 -10.19 -0.09
C ILE A 86 -3.43 -11.35 0.10
N GLU A 87 -3.65 -12.13 -0.94
CA GLU A 87 -4.60 -13.22 -0.94
C GLU A 87 -3.96 -14.53 -0.51
N SER A 88 -2.70 -14.73 -0.84
CA SER A 88 -1.99 -15.94 -0.46
C SER A 88 -0.49 -15.69 -0.50
N VAL A 89 0.23 -16.51 0.23
CA VAL A 89 1.69 -16.51 0.24
C VAL A 89 2.14 -17.93 -0.04
N GLU A 90 2.97 -18.09 -1.05
CA GLU A 90 3.45 -19.42 -1.40
C GLU A 90 4.93 -19.31 -1.76
N GLY A 91 5.79 -19.98 -0.96
CA GLY A 91 7.21 -19.86 -1.16
C GLY A 91 7.67 -18.42 -1.04
N ASN A 92 8.30 -17.92 -2.08
CA ASN A 92 8.83 -16.57 -2.11
C ASN A 92 7.95 -15.64 -2.94
N SER A 93 6.65 -15.91 -3.01
CA SER A 93 5.76 -15.06 -3.78
C SER A 93 4.46 -14.85 -3.04
N ILE A 94 3.76 -13.77 -3.43
CA ILE A 94 2.43 -13.47 -2.91
C ILE A 94 1.49 -13.31 -4.09
N GLU A 95 0.20 -13.45 -3.81
CA GLU A 95 -0.82 -13.29 -4.83
C GLU A 95 -1.74 -12.13 -4.46
N ILE A 96 -1.97 -11.24 -5.41
CA ILE A 96 -2.88 -10.11 -5.26
C ILE A 96 -3.70 -10.01 -6.54
N GLN A 97 -5.02 -10.09 -6.41
CA GLN A 97 -5.96 -9.98 -7.55
C GLN A 97 -5.61 -10.96 -8.66
N GLY A 98 -5.25 -12.18 -8.27
CA GLY A 98 -4.93 -13.21 -9.24
C GLY A 98 -3.55 -13.12 -9.87
N GLU A 99 -2.79 -12.12 -9.52
CA GLU A 99 -1.46 -11.90 -10.06
C GLU A 99 -0.41 -12.22 -9.00
N ARG A 100 0.67 -12.84 -9.42
CA ARG A 100 1.71 -13.28 -8.49
C ARG A 100 2.91 -12.36 -8.54
N PHE A 101 3.40 -12.01 -7.35
CA PHE A 101 4.55 -11.11 -7.21
C PHE A 101 5.63 -11.80 -6.40
N THR A 102 6.87 -11.71 -6.87
CA THR A 102 8.01 -12.29 -6.17
C THR A 102 8.42 -11.40 -5.00
N ILE A 103 8.69 -12.02 -3.87
CA ILE A 103 9.26 -11.31 -2.72
C ILE A 103 10.77 -11.32 -2.88
N GLY A 104 11.38 -10.14 -2.86
CA GLY A 104 12.83 -10.03 -2.98
C GLY A 104 13.52 -10.68 -1.80
N ARG A 105 14.72 -11.22 -2.05
CA ARG A 105 15.46 -11.97 -1.04
C ARG A 105 15.67 -11.18 0.24
N SER A 106 16.01 -9.91 0.11
CA SER A 106 16.27 -9.08 1.29
C SER A 106 15.00 -8.67 2.03
N TYR A 107 13.84 -8.95 1.49
CA TYR A 107 12.56 -8.57 2.09
C TYR A 107 11.79 -9.73 2.68
N ILE A 108 12.21 -10.96 2.39
CA ILE A 108 11.38 -12.11 2.67
C ILE A 108 11.14 -12.36 4.14
N THR A 109 12.15 -12.15 4.97
CA THR A 109 12.02 -12.36 6.41
C THR A 109 11.03 -11.40 7.02
N GLU A 110 11.13 -10.13 6.65
CA GLU A 110 10.24 -9.10 7.18
C GLU A 110 8.82 -9.32 6.70
N VAL A 111 8.65 -9.67 5.44
CA VAL A 111 7.30 -9.90 4.88
C VAL A 111 6.62 -11.06 5.58
N LYS A 112 7.31 -12.18 5.72
CA LYS A 112 6.73 -13.35 6.38
C LYS A 112 6.45 -13.11 7.84
N SER A 113 7.33 -12.39 8.52
CA SER A 113 7.12 -12.04 9.91
C SER A 113 5.86 -11.18 10.08
N LYS A 114 5.67 -10.21 9.21
CA LYS A 114 4.52 -9.33 9.29
C LYS A 114 3.22 -10.08 9.03
N ILE A 115 3.21 -10.97 8.05
CA ILE A 115 2.03 -11.74 7.71
C ILE A 115 1.69 -12.71 8.84
N LEU A 116 2.68 -13.34 9.45
CA LEU A 116 2.45 -14.22 10.58
C LEU A 116 1.87 -13.47 11.78
N GLN A 117 2.34 -12.25 12.00
CA GLN A 117 1.77 -11.42 13.07
C GLN A 117 0.28 -11.19 12.85
N ASP A 118 -0.10 -10.85 11.63
CA ASP A 118 -1.50 -10.61 11.31
C ASP A 118 -2.33 -11.88 11.47
N LEU A 119 -1.73 -13.01 11.17
CA LEU A 119 -2.42 -14.29 11.25
C LEU A 119 -2.72 -14.68 12.69
N ILE A 120 -1.83 -14.34 13.61
CA ILE A 120 -1.97 -14.74 15.01
C ILE A 120 -2.80 -13.76 15.83
N SER A 121 -2.88 -12.52 15.43
CA SER A 121 -3.58 -11.48 16.20
C SER A 121 -5.07 -11.37 15.92
#